data_fcf3a94bb2cd1d19a5768978ef412bac
#
_entry.id   fcf3a94bb2cd1d19a5768978ef412bac
#
_cell.length_a   1.000
_cell.length_b   1.000
_cell.length_c   1.000
_cell.angle_alpha   90.00
_cell.angle_beta   90.00
_cell.angle_gamma   90.00
#
_symmetry.space_group_name_H-M   'P 1'
#
loop_
_entity.id
_entity.type
_entity.pdbx_description
1 polymer ?
#
loop_
_entity_poly.entity_id
_entity_poly.type
_entity_poly.pdbx_seq_one_letter_code
_entity_poly.pdbx_strand_id
1 'polypeptide(L)'
;MTWGGYYKMNTYVYAPKDDPLHRNNWRGLYTEDQIENEIKPQAEAGNKSKVRFVYALAPFHNDGEARGKHFRFDTEEHYQKDLKELKAKYMQTIDAGVRQIALLADDSTDWGAQYGNDNTYVRVLKDLTDWIHELQQEKNDDGTAKYEGLKDTILYCPALYSYTGAGDAWYKDIPSNVQIVMTGGRTFGVASKDFADTFTKNTGRAPFMWINWPCSDMNRNTAYQYLVMGGQNNFLKPGATYGTYDGIMLNPMQQSEPSKQGIFMAADYSWNLWQSEKDGQQSWEDSFSYIDHNSPIASKGSRGLRDLAMNMRILNDGGIDGAHKDAEYDASTVWINNESVDYTGKLDVKGVLTELKGKLDGGTATAADFSQALTVYTTLQRAAKNYRANPGDKNMFDQIEPWISYWDDLTASAIDYITAAKQALAGDTETAKATYATAKAAFAKSDTHTIADYYQRNKPARGGLVIVRPTVQALDSFAAKTSGSVTPDALRRPRSARTAWVPRHGMRTSIRRPSSTVTTARSSGCSPPAATVSRPTPPSPSPTPRPARPRSSASSRRKRAVTRSSTARSNTRMQMATGPRSAT
;
A
#
# COMPACT_ATOMS: atom_id res chain seq x y z
N MET A 1 -12.96 -7.39 -9.16
CA MET A 1 -12.57 -7.58 -10.59
C MET A 1 -13.31 -6.63 -11.53
N THR A 2 -14.62 -6.53 -11.54
CA THR A 2 -15.39 -5.65 -12.47
C THR A 2 -14.92 -4.18 -12.42
N TRP A 3 -14.80 -3.61 -11.22
CA TRP A 3 -14.28 -2.25 -11.04
C TRP A 3 -12.84 -2.11 -11.57
N GLY A 4 -11.95 -3.06 -11.25
CA GLY A 4 -10.58 -3.06 -11.76
C GLY A 4 -10.50 -3.14 -13.28
N GLY A 5 -11.33 -3.99 -13.91
CA GLY A 5 -11.42 -4.08 -15.36
C GLY A 5 -11.91 -2.80 -16.04
N TYR A 6 -12.82 -2.07 -15.39
CA TYR A 6 -13.27 -0.76 -15.87
C TYR A 6 -12.09 0.24 -15.96
N TYR A 7 -11.19 0.23 -14.95
CA TYR A 7 -9.96 1.04 -14.93
C TYR A 7 -8.78 0.33 -15.59
N LYS A 8 -9.02 -0.69 -16.41
CA LYS A 8 -8.03 -1.39 -17.24
C LYS A 8 -6.95 -2.14 -16.44
N MET A 9 -7.20 -2.47 -15.18
CA MET A 9 -6.46 -3.53 -14.50
C MET A 9 -6.81 -4.85 -15.17
N ASN A 10 -5.81 -5.69 -15.40
CA ASN A 10 -5.98 -6.92 -16.21
C ASN A 10 -5.78 -8.22 -15.41
N THR A 11 -5.42 -8.11 -14.14
CA THR A 11 -5.03 -9.28 -13.35
C THR A 11 -5.43 -9.10 -11.88
N TYR A 12 -5.98 -10.17 -11.30
CA TYR A 12 -6.21 -10.33 -9.87
C TYR A 12 -5.49 -11.60 -9.41
N VAL A 13 -4.48 -11.47 -8.57
CA VAL A 13 -3.72 -12.61 -8.03
C VAL A 13 -4.36 -13.06 -6.72
N TYR A 14 -4.90 -14.28 -6.70
CA TYR A 14 -5.50 -14.87 -5.53
C TYR A 14 -4.43 -15.62 -4.73
N ALA A 15 -3.95 -15.00 -3.66
CA ALA A 15 -2.89 -15.52 -2.79
C ALA A 15 -3.23 -15.29 -1.30
N PRO A 16 -4.37 -15.81 -0.80
CA PRO A 16 -4.84 -15.54 0.56
C PRO A 16 -3.99 -16.29 1.59
N LYS A 17 -3.31 -15.52 2.46
CA LYS A 17 -2.44 -16.09 3.50
C LYS A 17 -3.22 -16.82 4.61
N ASP A 18 -4.51 -16.57 4.74
CA ASP A 18 -5.45 -17.18 5.68
C ASP A 18 -6.15 -18.43 5.12
N ASP A 19 -6.01 -18.72 3.82
CA ASP A 19 -6.42 -20.00 3.25
C ASP A 19 -5.36 -21.07 3.55
N PRO A 20 -5.65 -22.08 4.40
CA PRO A 20 -4.70 -23.14 4.70
C PRO A 20 -4.29 -23.93 3.46
N LEU A 21 -5.14 -24.01 2.43
CA LEU A 21 -4.90 -24.74 1.19
C LEU A 21 -4.00 -23.97 0.21
N HIS A 22 -3.74 -22.68 0.46
CA HIS A 22 -2.77 -21.88 -0.30
C HIS A 22 -1.32 -22.17 0.12
N ARG A 23 -1.06 -22.36 1.43
CA ARG A 23 0.30 -22.44 1.99
C ARG A 23 0.51 -23.64 2.91
N ASN A 24 -0.18 -23.69 4.07
CA ASN A 24 0.11 -24.64 5.14
C ASN A 24 -0.25 -26.08 4.77
N ASN A 25 -1.28 -26.26 3.98
CA ASN A 25 -1.77 -27.55 3.48
C ASN A 25 -1.99 -27.50 1.95
N TRP A 26 -1.01 -26.98 1.22
CA TRP A 26 -1.09 -26.74 -0.22
C TRP A 26 -1.41 -28.01 -1.05
N ARG A 27 -1.08 -29.22 -0.53
CA ARG A 27 -1.40 -30.49 -1.16
C ARG A 27 -2.89 -30.84 -1.08
N GLY A 28 -3.59 -30.30 -0.07
CA GLY A 28 -5.02 -30.54 0.10
C GLY A 28 -5.83 -29.96 -1.06
N LEU A 29 -6.72 -30.77 -1.63
CA LEU A 29 -7.66 -30.28 -2.64
C LEU A 29 -8.81 -29.54 -1.98
N TYR A 30 -9.40 -28.57 -2.68
CA TYR A 30 -10.66 -27.97 -2.30
C TYR A 30 -11.79 -28.99 -2.37
N THR A 31 -12.79 -28.84 -1.54
CA THR A 31 -14.05 -29.58 -1.67
C THR A 31 -14.80 -29.11 -2.93
N GLU A 32 -15.73 -29.92 -3.40
CA GLU A 32 -16.61 -29.54 -4.52
C GLU A 32 -17.37 -28.24 -4.20
N ASP A 33 -17.87 -28.11 -2.97
CA ASP A 33 -18.55 -26.90 -2.51
C ASP A 33 -17.67 -25.64 -2.59
N GLN A 34 -16.41 -25.71 -2.15
CA GLN A 34 -15.45 -24.61 -2.26
C GLN A 34 -15.13 -24.26 -3.72
N ILE A 35 -15.01 -25.27 -4.58
CA ILE A 35 -14.79 -25.02 -6.01
C ILE A 35 -15.99 -24.31 -6.63
N GLU A 36 -17.21 -24.81 -6.43
CA GLU A 36 -18.42 -24.27 -7.04
C GLU A 36 -18.82 -22.90 -6.46
N ASN A 37 -18.63 -22.68 -5.16
CA ASN A 37 -19.10 -21.46 -4.49
C ASN A 37 -18.03 -20.39 -4.26
N GLU A 38 -16.73 -20.74 -4.34
CA GLU A 38 -15.64 -19.77 -4.09
C GLU A 38 -14.75 -19.56 -5.32
N ILE A 39 -14.13 -20.62 -5.86
CA ILE A 39 -13.11 -20.49 -6.92
C ILE A 39 -13.74 -20.21 -8.28
N LYS A 40 -14.70 -21.01 -8.70
CA LYS A 40 -15.37 -20.89 -10.01
C LYS A 40 -16.06 -19.54 -10.23
N PRO A 41 -16.85 -19.00 -9.29
CA PRO A 41 -17.46 -17.68 -9.46
C PRO A 41 -16.42 -16.55 -9.62
N GLN A 42 -15.27 -16.65 -8.96
CA GLN A 42 -14.18 -15.67 -9.09
C GLN A 42 -13.50 -15.79 -10.45
N ALA A 43 -13.22 -17.00 -10.93
CA ALA A 43 -12.65 -17.23 -12.25
C ALA A 43 -13.59 -16.73 -13.36
N GLU A 44 -14.90 -17.01 -13.26
CA GLU A 44 -15.92 -16.53 -14.19
C GLU A 44 -16.04 -15.01 -14.18
N ALA A 45 -16.07 -14.38 -12.99
CA ALA A 45 -16.08 -12.93 -12.86
C ALA A 45 -14.82 -12.30 -13.48
N GLY A 46 -13.66 -12.94 -13.31
CA GLY A 46 -12.42 -12.54 -13.94
C GLY A 46 -12.48 -12.60 -15.45
N ASN A 47 -12.91 -13.72 -16.00
CA ASN A 47 -13.05 -13.94 -17.44
C ASN A 47 -14.04 -12.94 -18.06
N LYS A 48 -15.18 -12.71 -17.40
CA LYS A 48 -16.21 -11.75 -17.85
C LYS A 48 -15.71 -10.30 -17.81
N SER A 49 -14.98 -9.91 -16.79
CA SER A 49 -14.47 -8.53 -16.61
C SER A 49 -13.16 -8.25 -17.35
N LYS A 50 -12.54 -9.24 -18.01
CA LYS A 50 -11.21 -9.17 -18.61
C LYS A 50 -10.08 -8.93 -17.58
N VAL A 51 -10.34 -9.20 -16.30
CA VAL A 51 -9.35 -9.21 -15.23
C VAL A 51 -9.06 -10.66 -14.86
N ARG A 52 -7.98 -11.21 -15.39
CA ARG A 52 -7.64 -12.62 -15.15
C ARG A 52 -7.56 -12.91 -13.66
N PHE A 53 -8.27 -13.95 -13.25
CA PHE A 53 -8.10 -14.53 -11.93
C PHE A 53 -6.90 -15.49 -11.99
N VAL A 54 -5.79 -15.09 -11.34
CA VAL A 54 -4.57 -15.90 -11.25
C VAL A 54 -4.58 -16.65 -9.93
N TYR A 55 -4.53 -17.97 -9.99
CA TYR A 55 -4.48 -18.79 -8.79
C TYR A 55 -3.04 -19.04 -8.37
N ALA A 56 -2.69 -18.66 -7.13
CA ALA A 56 -1.35 -18.78 -6.58
C ALA A 56 -1.25 -19.89 -5.54
N LEU A 57 -0.11 -20.61 -5.51
CA LEU A 57 0.27 -21.53 -4.44
C LEU A 57 1.63 -21.15 -3.87
N ALA A 58 1.80 -21.32 -2.56
CA ALA A 58 3.05 -21.09 -1.83
C ALA A 58 3.52 -22.38 -1.14
N PRO A 59 4.04 -23.37 -1.91
CA PRO A 59 4.30 -24.71 -1.40
C PRO A 59 5.63 -24.86 -0.65
N PHE A 60 6.42 -23.79 -0.51
CA PHE A 60 7.80 -23.86 -0.01
C PHE A 60 7.97 -23.55 1.47
N HIS A 61 6.90 -23.18 2.18
CA HIS A 61 6.95 -22.87 3.60
C HIS A 61 7.25 -24.10 4.46
N ASN A 62 8.13 -23.92 5.46
CA ASN A 62 8.52 -24.97 6.39
C ASN A 62 8.54 -24.50 7.85
N ASP A 63 7.72 -23.53 8.19
CA ASP A 63 7.58 -23.00 9.54
C ASP A 63 6.13 -23.10 10.03
N GLY A 64 5.91 -22.87 11.32
CA GLY A 64 4.59 -22.91 11.92
C GLY A 64 3.81 -24.19 11.56
N GLU A 65 2.60 -24.01 11.07
CA GLU A 65 1.71 -25.11 10.65
C GLU A 65 2.13 -25.78 9.34
N ALA A 66 2.98 -25.14 8.56
CA ALA A 66 3.53 -25.70 7.32
C ALA A 66 4.78 -26.58 7.55
N ARG A 67 5.25 -26.69 8.80
CA ARG A 67 6.48 -27.45 9.12
C ARG A 67 6.40 -28.89 8.63
N GLY A 68 7.40 -29.31 7.85
CA GLY A 68 7.50 -30.64 7.26
C GLY A 68 6.54 -30.91 6.09
N LYS A 69 5.80 -29.88 5.65
CA LYS A 69 4.83 -30.01 4.54
C LYS A 69 5.28 -29.29 3.27
N HIS A 70 6.47 -28.68 3.27
CA HIS A 70 7.01 -27.99 2.10
C HIS A 70 7.25 -28.92 0.92
N PHE A 71 7.36 -28.37 -0.26
CA PHE A 71 7.76 -29.08 -1.48
C PHE A 71 9.18 -29.63 -1.31
N ARG A 72 9.41 -30.91 -1.60
CA ARG A 72 10.66 -31.60 -1.32
C ARG A 72 11.51 -31.76 -2.57
N PHE A 73 12.81 -31.52 -2.41
CA PHE A 73 13.82 -31.61 -3.48
C PHE A 73 14.90 -32.66 -3.16
N ASP A 74 14.83 -33.30 -2.00
CA ASP A 74 15.88 -34.14 -1.44
C ASP A 74 16.09 -35.45 -2.20
N THR A 75 15.05 -35.99 -2.84
CA THR A 75 15.12 -37.16 -3.73
C THR A 75 14.25 -36.96 -4.96
N GLU A 76 14.58 -37.69 -6.05
CA GLU A 76 13.77 -37.66 -7.27
C GLU A 76 12.34 -38.18 -7.01
N GLU A 77 12.20 -39.21 -6.20
CA GLU A 77 10.89 -39.75 -5.83
C GLU A 77 10.02 -38.72 -5.11
N HIS A 78 10.58 -38.02 -4.14
CA HIS A 78 9.88 -36.94 -3.44
C HIS A 78 9.53 -35.78 -4.36
N TYR A 79 10.47 -35.38 -5.22
CA TYR A 79 10.25 -34.35 -6.20
C TYR A 79 9.07 -34.66 -7.12
N GLN A 80 9.06 -35.86 -7.74
CA GLN A 80 8.01 -36.25 -8.67
C GLN A 80 6.66 -36.41 -7.99
N LYS A 81 6.65 -36.92 -6.75
CA LYS A 81 5.42 -36.99 -5.96
C LYS A 81 4.84 -35.63 -5.69
N ASP A 82 5.67 -34.68 -5.21
CA ASP A 82 5.22 -33.35 -4.85
C ASP A 82 4.84 -32.52 -6.10
N LEU A 83 5.54 -32.70 -7.21
CA LEU A 83 5.18 -32.09 -8.50
C LEU A 83 3.81 -32.59 -9.00
N LYS A 84 3.53 -33.88 -8.85
CA LYS A 84 2.23 -34.45 -9.19
C LYS A 84 1.10 -33.84 -8.34
N GLU A 85 1.32 -33.70 -7.03
CA GLU A 85 0.35 -33.08 -6.11
C GLU A 85 0.14 -31.60 -6.42
N LEU A 86 1.22 -30.87 -6.76
CA LEU A 86 1.18 -29.48 -7.19
C LEU A 86 0.37 -29.31 -8.48
N LYS A 87 0.63 -30.13 -9.50
CA LYS A 87 -0.12 -30.15 -10.75
C LYS A 87 -1.59 -30.49 -10.53
N ALA A 88 -1.91 -31.45 -9.66
CA ALA A 88 -3.28 -31.83 -9.34
C ALA A 88 -4.07 -30.67 -8.70
N LYS A 89 -3.43 -29.90 -7.81
CA LYS A 89 -4.05 -28.73 -7.20
C LYS A 89 -4.32 -27.62 -8.22
N TYR A 90 -3.35 -27.31 -9.08
CA TYR A 90 -3.58 -26.35 -10.18
C TYR A 90 -4.65 -26.85 -11.15
N MET A 91 -4.66 -28.15 -11.47
CA MET A 91 -5.64 -28.73 -12.38
C MET A 91 -7.06 -28.52 -11.89
N GLN A 92 -7.32 -28.77 -10.60
CA GLN A 92 -8.62 -28.55 -9.98
C GLN A 92 -9.12 -27.11 -10.20
N THR A 93 -8.23 -26.12 -10.12
CA THR A 93 -8.60 -24.71 -10.33
C THR A 93 -8.70 -24.33 -11.81
N ILE A 94 -7.90 -24.95 -12.68
CA ILE A 94 -7.97 -24.77 -14.14
C ILE A 94 -9.30 -25.33 -14.67
N ASP A 95 -9.74 -26.49 -14.17
CA ASP A 95 -11.05 -27.07 -14.48
C ASP A 95 -12.19 -26.17 -14.02
N ALA A 96 -12.02 -25.44 -12.92
CA ALA A 96 -12.96 -24.44 -12.43
C ALA A 96 -12.92 -23.10 -13.21
N GLY A 97 -12.09 -22.99 -14.26
CA GLY A 97 -12.04 -21.80 -15.12
C GLY A 97 -10.87 -20.85 -14.88
N VAL A 98 -9.93 -21.15 -14.00
CA VAL A 98 -8.67 -20.40 -13.87
C VAL A 98 -7.87 -20.52 -15.16
N ARG A 99 -7.26 -19.41 -15.60
CA ARG A 99 -6.53 -19.35 -16.88
C ARG A 99 -5.09 -18.82 -16.76
N GLN A 100 -4.60 -18.68 -15.54
CA GLN A 100 -3.19 -18.39 -15.25
C GLN A 100 -2.86 -18.82 -13.82
N ILE A 101 -1.64 -19.31 -13.61
CA ILE A 101 -1.15 -19.74 -12.29
C ILE A 101 0.00 -18.86 -11.79
N ALA A 102 0.25 -18.92 -10.48
CA ALA A 102 1.39 -18.31 -9.84
C ALA A 102 2.01 -19.27 -8.82
N LEU A 103 3.34 -19.26 -8.74
CA LEU A 103 4.14 -20.06 -7.80
C LEU A 103 4.89 -19.10 -6.88
N LEU A 104 4.62 -19.17 -5.56
CA LEU A 104 5.16 -18.23 -4.60
C LEU A 104 6.10 -18.92 -3.61
N ALA A 105 7.28 -18.36 -3.41
CA ALA A 105 8.24 -18.75 -2.40
C ALA A 105 8.53 -17.62 -1.39
N ASP A 106 7.72 -16.55 -1.42
CA ASP A 106 7.84 -15.43 -0.48
C ASP A 106 7.77 -15.90 0.97
N ASP A 107 8.57 -15.27 1.84
CA ASP A 107 8.68 -15.59 3.28
C ASP A 107 9.07 -17.05 3.60
N SER A 108 9.56 -17.79 2.63
CA SER A 108 10.04 -19.15 2.85
C SER A 108 11.56 -19.21 3.01
N THR A 109 12.08 -20.37 3.40
CA THR A 109 13.52 -20.65 3.31
C THR A 109 13.92 -20.68 1.83
N ASP A 110 15.11 -20.18 1.52
CA ASP A 110 15.70 -20.35 0.18
C ASP A 110 16.19 -21.80 0.02
N TRP A 111 15.30 -22.67 -0.45
CA TRP A 111 15.57 -24.07 -0.62
C TRP A 111 16.64 -24.35 -1.66
N GLY A 112 16.77 -23.52 -2.70
CA GLY A 112 17.79 -23.65 -3.70
C GLY A 112 19.20 -23.58 -3.11
N ALA A 113 19.45 -22.56 -2.29
CA ALA A 113 20.72 -22.39 -1.58
C ALA A 113 20.93 -23.47 -0.52
N GLN A 114 19.88 -23.89 0.20
CA GLN A 114 19.95 -24.89 1.24
C GLN A 114 20.40 -26.26 0.71
N TYR A 115 19.93 -26.66 -0.46
CA TYR A 115 20.26 -27.94 -1.08
C TYR A 115 21.48 -27.87 -2.02
N GLY A 116 22.14 -26.71 -2.09
CA GLY A 116 23.28 -26.47 -3.00
C GLY A 116 22.90 -26.58 -4.47
N ASN A 117 21.62 -26.43 -4.77
CA ASN A 117 21.09 -26.54 -6.12
C ASN A 117 20.35 -25.26 -6.50
N ASP A 118 21.09 -24.31 -7.05
CA ASP A 118 20.57 -23.02 -7.50
C ASP A 118 19.49 -23.16 -8.59
N ASN A 119 19.39 -24.33 -9.21
CA ASN A 119 18.44 -24.63 -10.28
C ASN A 119 17.16 -25.31 -9.79
N THR A 120 16.98 -25.49 -8.48
CA THR A 120 15.81 -26.20 -7.92
C THR A 120 14.49 -25.57 -8.37
N TYR A 121 14.35 -24.25 -8.19
CA TYR A 121 13.16 -23.52 -8.64
C TYR A 121 13.05 -23.47 -10.17
N VAL A 122 14.17 -23.35 -10.87
CA VAL A 122 14.21 -23.38 -12.34
C VAL A 122 13.60 -24.69 -12.85
N ARG A 123 13.93 -25.83 -12.23
CA ARG A 123 13.38 -27.13 -12.60
C ARG A 123 11.86 -27.17 -12.44
N VAL A 124 11.33 -26.76 -11.29
CA VAL A 124 9.87 -26.72 -11.06
C VAL A 124 9.18 -25.83 -12.09
N LEU A 125 9.76 -24.65 -12.37
CA LEU A 125 9.18 -23.70 -13.34
C LEU A 125 9.22 -24.25 -14.77
N LYS A 126 10.26 -24.99 -15.16
CA LYS A 126 10.31 -25.71 -16.46
C LYS A 126 9.24 -26.78 -16.54
N ASP A 127 9.16 -27.66 -15.52
CA ASP A 127 8.20 -28.76 -15.49
C ASP A 127 6.73 -28.26 -15.46
N LEU A 128 6.47 -27.08 -14.85
CA LEU A 128 5.16 -26.43 -14.92
C LEU A 128 4.89 -25.79 -16.27
N THR A 129 5.91 -25.17 -16.88
CA THR A 129 5.80 -24.57 -18.22
C THR A 129 5.47 -25.62 -19.27
N ASP A 130 6.23 -26.73 -19.28
CA ASP A 130 6.02 -27.83 -20.21
C ASP A 130 4.63 -28.45 -20.04
N TRP A 131 4.21 -28.66 -18.79
CA TRP A 131 2.87 -29.16 -18.49
C TRP A 131 1.74 -28.21 -18.96
N ILE A 132 1.89 -26.90 -18.80
CA ILE A 132 0.91 -25.94 -19.32
C ILE A 132 0.85 -26.00 -20.84
N HIS A 133 1.99 -26.12 -21.51
CA HIS A 133 2.04 -26.28 -22.97
C HIS A 133 1.32 -27.57 -23.42
N GLU A 134 1.46 -28.68 -22.68
CA GLU A 134 0.68 -29.90 -22.92
C GLU A 134 -0.82 -29.64 -22.82
N LEU A 135 -1.28 -29.00 -21.72
CA LEU A 135 -2.68 -28.64 -21.53
C LEU A 135 -3.24 -27.73 -22.63
N GLN A 136 -2.45 -26.81 -23.15
CA GLN A 136 -2.86 -25.92 -24.24
C GLN A 136 -3.12 -26.69 -25.56
N GLN A 137 -2.54 -27.88 -25.72
CA GLN A 137 -2.75 -28.74 -26.90
C GLN A 137 -3.99 -29.64 -26.76
N GLU A 138 -4.52 -29.82 -25.54
CA GLU A 138 -5.70 -30.65 -25.33
C GLU A 138 -6.94 -30.08 -26.05
N LYS A 139 -7.71 -30.98 -26.63
CA LYS A 139 -8.92 -30.66 -27.40
C LYS A 139 -10.14 -31.35 -26.83
N ASN A 140 -11.27 -30.71 -26.95
CA ASN A 140 -12.58 -31.32 -26.80
C ASN A 140 -12.90 -32.23 -28.01
N ASP A 141 -13.96 -33.04 -27.91
CA ASP A 141 -14.42 -33.92 -28.97
C ASP A 141 -14.78 -33.18 -30.28
N ASP A 142 -15.17 -31.91 -30.16
CA ASP A 142 -15.49 -31.04 -31.28
C ASP A 142 -14.24 -30.35 -31.89
N GLY A 143 -13.04 -30.64 -31.39
CA GLY A 143 -11.76 -30.08 -31.84
C GLY A 143 -11.42 -28.69 -31.29
N THR A 144 -12.28 -28.08 -30.46
CA THR A 144 -11.97 -26.83 -29.78
C THR A 144 -10.92 -27.04 -28.68
N ALA A 145 -10.22 -25.96 -28.30
CA ALA A 145 -9.27 -26.03 -27.20
C ALA A 145 -10.01 -26.29 -25.88
N LYS A 146 -9.60 -27.33 -25.14
CA LYS A 146 -10.23 -27.71 -23.87
C LYS A 146 -10.05 -26.65 -22.79
N TYR A 147 -8.89 -26.01 -22.75
CA TYR A 147 -8.56 -24.95 -21.80
C TYR A 147 -8.34 -23.63 -22.55
N GLU A 148 -9.35 -23.18 -23.28
CA GLU A 148 -9.28 -21.94 -24.06
C GLU A 148 -8.85 -20.76 -23.16
N GLY A 149 -7.86 -19.99 -23.64
CA GLY A 149 -7.34 -18.81 -22.95
C GLY A 149 -6.38 -19.12 -21.81
N LEU A 150 -6.02 -20.41 -21.55
CA LEU A 150 -4.97 -20.77 -20.60
C LEU A 150 -3.66 -20.12 -21.02
N LYS A 151 -3.01 -19.39 -20.09
CA LYS A 151 -1.73 -18.70 -20.32
C LYS A 151 -0.58 -19.60 -19.88
N ASP A 152 0.47 -19.61 -20.67
CA ASP A 152 1.76 -20.18 -20.28
C ASP A 152 2.54 -19.30 -19.30
N THR A 153 2.19 -18.00 -19.22
CA THR A 153 2.81 -17.05 -18.32
C THR A 153 2.58 -17.43 -16.86
N ILE A 154 3.66 -17.73 -16.14
CA ILE A 154 3.65 -18.03 -14.70
C ILE A 154 4.19 -16.83 -13.94
N LEU A 155 3.46 -16.36 -12.90
CA LEU A 155 4.02 -15.42 -11.93
C LEU A 155 4.84 -16.22 -10.91
N TYR A 156 6.11 -15.87 -10.73
CA TYR A 156 6.98 -16.52 -9.76
C TYR A 156 7.55 -15.49 -8.78
N CYS A 157 7.26 -15.65 -7.49
CA CYS A 157 7.85 -14.86 -6.42
C CYS A 157 8.96 -15.69 -5.76
N PRO A 158 10.24 -15.29 -5.87
CA PRO A 158 11.35 -16.00 -5.22
C PRO A 158 11.36 -15.77 -3.71
N ALA A 159 12.08 -16.62 -2.96
CA ALA A 159 12.29 -16.44 -1.51
C ALA A 159 13.00 -15.11 -1.20
N LEU A 160 13.94 -14.72 -2.06
CA LEU A 160 14.69 -13.46 -1.95
C LEU A 160 14.06 -12.30 -2.75
N TYR A 161 12.74 -12.18 -2.70
CA TYR A 161 11.94 -11.21 -3.45
C TYR A 161 12.32 -9.73 -3.19
N SER A 162 13.01 -9.43 -2.09
CA SER A 162 13.43 -8.08 -1.72
C SER A 162 14.86 -7.73 -2.13
N TYR A 163 15.55 -8.61 -2.86
CA TYR A 163 16.92 -8.40 -3.32
C TYR A 163 16.98 -7.74 -4.69
N THR A 164 18.20 -7.37 -5.11
CA THR A 164 18.48 -6.78 -6.42
C THR A 164 18.91 -7.82 -7.46
N GLY A 165 18.86 -9.10 -7.15
CA GLY A 165 19.37 -10.19 -7.99
C GLY A 165 20.91 -10.25 -8.09
N ALA A 166 21.63 -9.52 -7.23
CA ALA A 166 23.10 -9.55 -7.23
C ALA A 166 23.61 -10.91 -6.75
N GLY A 167 24.38 -11.59 -7.57
CA GLY A 167 24.88 -12.94 -7.27
C GLY A 167 23.96 -14.08 -7.71
N ASP A 168 22.73 -13.81 -8.11
CA ASP A 168 21.71 -14.81 -8.47
C ASP A 168 21.66 -15.03 -10.00
N ALA A 169 22.79 -15.43 -10.59
CA ALA A 169 22.92 -15.64 -12.04
C ALA A 169 21.93 -16.68 -12.61
N TRP A 170 21.38 -17.55 -11.75
CA TRP A 170 20.41 -18.58 -12.14
C TRP A 170 19.04 -18.02 -12.60
N TYR A 171 18.72 -16.76 -12.29
CA TYR A 171 17.49 -16.12 -12.78
C TYR A 171 17.39 -16.11 -14.31
N LYS A 172 18.52 -16.04 -15.02
CA LYS A 172 18.58 -16.12 -16.50
C LYS A 172 18.13 -17.48 -17.04
N ASP A 173 18.22 -18.55 -16.22
CA ASP A 173 17.88 -19.92 -16.60
C ASP A 173 16.37 -20.22 -16.39
N ILE A 174 15.64 -19.31 -15.73
CA ILE A 174 14.18 -19.36 -15.61
C ILE A 174 13.53 -19.25 -16.99
N PRO A 175 12.54 -20.08 -17.35
CA PRO A 175 11.84 -19.99 -18.63
C PRO A 175 11.35 -18.58 -18.95
N SER A 176 11.42 -18.18 -20.20
CA SER A 176 11.13 -16.80 -20.64
C SER A 176 9.68 -16.37 -20.42
N ASN A 177 8.75 -17.32 -20.37
CA ASN A 177 7.32 -17.10 -20.06
C ASN A 177 7.06 -16.80 -18.59
N VAL A 178 8.02 -17.02 -17.69
CA VAL A 178 7.88 -16.77 -16.26
C VAL A 178 8.18 -15.31 -15.95
N GLN A 179 7.28 -14.63 -15.25
CA GLN A 179 7.47 -13.27 -14.75
C GLN A 179 8.01 -13.31 -13.32
N ILE A 180 9.15 -12.69 -13.07
CA ILE A 180 9.84 -12.74 -11.78
C ILE A 180 9.38 -11.58 -10.91
N VAL A 181 8.71 -11.91 -9.82
CA VAL A 181 8.09 -10.96 -8.90
C VAL A 181 9.09 -10.44 -7.88
N MET A 182 9.25 -9.11 -7.80
CA MET A 182 10.18 -8.43 -6.88
C MET A 182 9.50 -7.25 -6.20
N THR A 183 9.92 -6.93 -4.96
CA THR A 183 9.31 -5.86 -4.15
C THR A 183 10.07 -4.53 -4.19
N GLY A 184 11.11 -4.38 -5.01
CA GLY A 184 11.81 -3.10 -5.16
C GLY A 184 12.98 -2.89 -4.20
N GLY A 185 13.74 -3.93 -3.89
CA GLY A 185 14.98 -3.84 -3.10
C GLY A 185 14.79 -3.93 -1.58
N ARG A 186 13.56 -4.01 -1.12
CA ARG A 186 13.15 -4.23 0.30
C ARG A 186 11.73 -4.73 0.35
N THR A 187 11.25 -5.25 1.48
CA THR A 187 9.88 -5.80 1.61
C THR A 187 8.81 -4.77 1.24
N PHE A 188 8.92 -3.54 1.75
CA PHE A 188 8.07 -2.41 1.34
C PHE A 188 8.86 -1.47 0.43
N GLY A 189 9.31 -2.02 -0.68
CA GLY A 189 10.06 -1.29 -1.69
C GLY A 189 9.15 -0.50 -2.63
N VAL A 190 9.78 0.08 -3.65
CA VAL A 190 9.12 0.98 -4.60
C VAL A 190 9.29 0.48 -6.03
N ALA A 191 8.30 0.75 -6.88
CA ALA A 191 8.46 0.61 -8.32
C ALA A 191 9.29 1.81 -8.82
N SER A 192 10.59 1.61 -9.01
CA SER A 192 11.49 2.64 -9.52
C SER A 192 12.32 2.10 -10.68
N LYS A 193 12.64 2.99 -11.61
CA LYS A 193 13.52 2.67 -12.74
C LYS A 193 14.90 2.20 -12.27
N ASP A 194 15.46 2.83 -11.22
CA ASP A 194 16.77 2.49 -10.69
C ASP A 194 16.84 1.05 -10.18
N PHE A 195 15.81 0.59 -9.48
CA PHE A 195 15.72 -0.79 -9.06
C PHE A 195 15.60 -1.73 -10.27
N ALA A 196 14.69 -1.42 -11.20
CA ALA A 196 14.46 -2.26 -12.38
C ALA A 196 15.70 -2.38 -13.26
N ASP A 197 16.41 -1.29 -13.51
CA ASP A 197 17.67 -1.28 -14.27
C ASP A 197 18.75 -2.13 -13.57
N THR A 198 18.85 -2.01 -12.24
CA THR A 198 19.79 -2.80 -11.44
C THR A 198 19.46 -4.29 -11.48
N PHE A 199 18.21 -4.65 -11.28
CA PHE A 199 17.75 -6.04 -11.35
C PHE A 199 17.95 -6.62 -12.75
N THR A 200 17.57 -5.88 -13.79
CA THR A 200 17.75 -6.30 -15.18
C THR A 200 19.23 -6.50 -15.54
N LYS A 201 20.09 -5.60 -15.09
CA LYS A 201 21.55 -5.74 -15.25
C LYS A 201 22.09 -7.01 -14.60
N ASN A 202 21.61 -7.34 -13.42
CA ASN A 202 22.08 -8.49 -12.64
C ASN A 202 21.56 -9.83 -13.17
N THR A 203 20.32 -9.85 -13.66
CA THR A 203 19.60 -11.10 -13.96
C THR A 203 19.32 -11.31 -15.45
N GLY A 204 19.44 -10.26 -16.27
CA GLY A 204 19.02 -10.28 -17.68
C GLY A 204 17.50 -10.23 -17.88
N ARG A 205 16.71 -9.98 -16.83
CA ARG A 205 15.24 -10.04 -16.83
C ARG A 205 14.67 -8.76 -16.22
N ALA A 206 13.61 -8.23 -16.82
CA ALA A 206 12.83 -7.16 -16.19
C ALA A 206 12.05 -7.71 -14.98
N PRO A 207 11.92 -6.97 -13.87
CA PRO A 207 11.13 -7.42 -12.73
C PRO A 207 9.63 -7.21 -12.97
N PHE A 208 8.79 -8.14 -12.46
CA PHE A 208 7.39 -7.86 -12.22
C PHE A 208 7.27 -7.30 -10.80
N MET A 209 6.80 -6.05 -10.64
CA MET A 209 6.81 -5.36 -9.36
C MET A 209 5.62 -5.78 -8.49
N TRP A 210 5.88 -6.25 -7.27
CA TRP A 210 4.91 -6.41 -6.19
C TRP A 210 5.11 -5.28 -5.17
N ILE A 211 4.17 -4.37 -5.11
CA ILE A 211 4.26 -3.24 -4.22
C ILE A 211 3.37 -3.46 -2.99
N ASN A 212 3.97 -3.56 -1.80
CA ASN A 212 3.27 -3.68 -0.53
C ASN A 212 2.66 -2.33 -0.12
N TRP A 213 1.75 -1.84 -0.93
CA TRP A 213 0.98 -0.61 -0.78
C TRP A 213 -0.35 -0.76 -1.54
N PRO A 214 -1.47 -0.30 -1.02
CA PRO A 214 -1.72 0.33 0.29
C PRO A 214 -1.88 -0.67 1.46
N CYS A 215 -1.07 -1.69 1.52
CA CYS A 215 -1.09 -2.72 2.54
C CYS A 215 -1.16 -2.14 3.97
N SER A 216 -1.98 -2.74 4.81
CA SER A 216 -2.17 -2.34 6.22
C SER A 216 -1.85 -3.45 7.23
N ASP A 217 -1.04 -4.43 6.84
CA ASP A 217 -0.68 -5.60 7.66
C ASP A 217 -0.13 -5.22 9.04
N MET A 218 0.55 -4.06 9.12
CA MET A 218 1.13 -3.56 10.35
C MET A 218 0.09 -3.15 11.39
N ASN A 219 -1.18 -3.00 11.01
CA ASN A 219 -2.29 -2.81 11.96
C ASN A 219 -2.34 -3.90 13.04
N ARG A 220 -1.90 -5.12 12.72
CA ARG A 220 -1.82 -6.23 13.69
C ARG A 220 -0.93 -5.92 14.90
N ASN A 221 0.08 -5.07 14.72
CA ASN A 221 1.07 -4.72 15.75
C ASN A 221 0.74 -3.43 16.50
N THR A 222 -0.30 -2.70 16.11
CA THR A 222 -0.72 -1.45 16.75
C THR A 222 -1.90 -1.67 17.69
N ALA A 223 -2.11 -0.75 18.62
CA ALA A 223 -3.28 -0.74 19.51
C ALA A 223 -4.53 -0.15 18.84
N TYR A 224 -4.46 0.22 17.57
CA TYR A 224 -5.52 0.86 16.78
C TYR A 224 -5.49 0.37 15.34
N GLN A 225 -6.54 0.66 14.58
CA GLN A 225 -6.62 0.45 13.14
C GLN A 225 -6.50 1.77 12.40
N TYR A 226 -5.75 1.77 11.30
CA TYR A 226 -5.58 2.93 10.42
C TYR A 226 -5.86 2.55 8.96
N LEU A 227 -6.21 3.53 8.15
CA LEU A 227 -6.31 3.40 6.69
C LEU A 227 -5.07 3.99 6.04
N VAL A 228 -4.62 3.36 4.95
CA VAL A 228 -3.49 3.83 4.11
C VAL A 228 -4.09 4.51 2.89
N MET A 229 -4.48 5.77 3.03
CA MET A 229 -5.10 6.57 1.96
C MET A 229 -4.47 7.96 1.83
N GLY A 230 -3.49 8.29 2.68
CA GLY A 230 -2.97 9.65 2.82
C GLY A 230 -1.91 10.01 1.78
N GLY A 231 -1.87 11.28 1.45
CA GLY A 231 -0.80 11.93 0.70
C GLY A 231 -0.61 11.46 -0.73
N GLN A 232 0.42 12.01 -1.35
CA GLN A 232 0.86 11.53 -2.65
C GLN A 232 1.56 10.18 -2.51
N ASN A 233 1.62 9.46 -3.62
CA ASN A 233 2.25 8.15 -3.66
C ASN A 233 3.77 8.22 -3.71
N ASN A 234 4.43 7.59 -2.73
CA ASN A 234 5.87 7.38 -2.72
C ASN A 234 6.30 6.03 -3.31
N PHE A 235 5.36 5.15 -3.63
CA PHE A 235 5.64 3.77 -4.04
C PHE A 235 5.74 3.56 -5.55
N LEU A 236 5.15 4.44 -6.34
CA LEU A 236 5.25 4.44 -7.81
C LEU A 236 6.07 5.65 -8.24
N LYS A 237 7.31 5.42 -8.63
CA LYS A 237 8.26 6.50 -8.95
C LYS A 237 8.18 6.90 -10.42
N PRO A 238 8.27 8.21 -10.72
CA PRO A 238 8.31 8.68 -12.10
C PRO A 238 9.59 8.23 -12.83
N GLY A 239 9.57 8.35 -14.16
CA GLY A 239 10.74 8.10 -15.01
C GLY A 239 10.84 6.69 -15.57
N ALA A 240 9.92 5.78 -15.25
CA ALA A 240 9.81 4.50 -15.93
C ALA A 240 9.34 4.70 -17.39
N THR A 241 9.73 3.75 -18.26
CA THR A 241 9.30 3.67 -19.65
C THR A 241 8.71 2.28 -19.91
N TYR A 242 8.04 2.09 -21.04
CA TYR A 242 7.58 0.76 -21.44
C TYR A 242 8.73 -0.23 -21.48
N GLY A 243 8.54 -1.40 -20.86
CA GLY A 243 9.57 -2.44 -20.73
C GLY A 243 10.49 -2.27 -19.51
N THR A 244 10.37 -1.20 -18.72
CA THR A 244 11.07 -1.08 -17.43
C THR A 244 10.65 -2.19 -16.47
N TYR A 245 9.36 -2.56 -16.48
CA TYR A 245 8.79 -3.65 -15.70
C TYR A 245 8.01 -4.60 -16.61
N ASP A 246 7.96 -5.89 -16.22
CA ASP A 246 7.04 -6.87 -16.83
C ASP A 246 5.60 -6.65 -16.40
N GLY A 247 5.38 -5.92 -15.32
CA GLY A 247 4.08 -5.57 -14.78
C GLY A 247 4.18 -5.02 -13.37
N ILE A 248 3.04 -4.60 -12.84
CA ILE A 248 2.92 -4.07 -11.47
C ILE A 248 1.67 -4.66 -10.82
N MET A 249 1.80 -5.17 -9.61
CA MET A 249 0.69 -5.52 -8.74
C MET A 249 0.84 -4.88 -7.38
N LEU A 250 -0.28 -4.66 -6.71
CA LEU A 250 -0.36 -4.12 -5.37
C LEU A 250 -0.80 -5.18 -4.37
N ASN A 251 -0.30 -5.06 -3.14
CA ASN A 251 -0.87 -5.72 -1.97
C ASN A 251 -1.77 -4.70 -1.25
N PRO A 252 -3.12 -4.85 -1.31
CA PRO A 252 -4.06 -3.87 -0.77
C PRO A 252 -4.27 -4.01 0.74
N MET A 253 -5.07 -3.09 1.31
CA MET A 253 -5.54 -3.19 2.70
C MET A 253 -6.54 -4.34 2.87
N GLN A 254 -6.78 -4.73 4.14
CA GLN A 254 -7.91 -5.57 4.53
C GLN A 254 -9.25 -4.97 4.10
N GLN A 255 -9.39 -3.64 4.14
CA GLN A 255 -10.55 -2.91 3.64
C GLN A 255 -10.47 -2.75 2.13
N SER A 256 -11.32 -3.46 1.41
CA SER A 256 -11.29 -3.51 -0.05
C SER A 256 -11.66 -2.18 -0.71
N GLU A 257 -12.68 -1.49 -0.20
CA GLU A 257 -13.16 -0.26 -0.82
C GLU A 257 -12.15 0.90 -0.71
N PRO A 258 -11.59 1.24 0.46
CA PRO A 258 -10.57 2.27 0.52
C PRO A 258 -9.26 1.88 -0.19
N SER A 259 -9.00 0.59 -0.41
CA SER A 259 -7.88 0.11 -1.23
C SER A 259 -7.98 0.54 -2.69
N LYS A 260 -9.19 0.79 -3.19
CA LYS A 260 -9.43 1.27 -4.55
C LYS A 260 -8.66 2.56 -4.86
N GLN A 261 -8.35 3.38 -3.85
CA GLN A 261 -7.54 4.59 -4.02
C GLN A 261 -6.15 4.25 -4.58
N GLY A 262 -5.42 3.33 -3.95
CA GLY A 262 -4.11 2.89 -4.43
C GLY A 262 -4.20 2.12 -5.75
N ILE A 263 -5.24 1.30 -5.92
CA ILE A 263 -5.46 0.52 -7.15
C ILE A 263 -5.73 1.46 -8.34
N PHE A 264 -6.49 2.54 -8.14
CA PHE A 264 -6.70 3.57 -9.17
C PHE A 264 -5.38 4.20 -9.61
N MET A 265 -4.55 4.60 -8.65
CA MET A 265 -3.23 5.19 -8.95
C MET A 265 -2.31 4.23 -9.69
N ALA A 266 -2.32 2.94 -9.34
CA ALA A 266 -1.53 1.94 -10.05
C ALA A 266 -2.05 1.71 -11.48
N ALA A 267 -3.36 1.76 -11.68
CA ALA A 267 -3.95 1.69 -13.00
C ALA A 267 -3.54 2.91 -13.86
N ASP A 268 -3.67 4.12 -13.32
CA ASP A 268 -3.24 5.34 -13.99
C ASP A 268 -1.74 5.29 -14.34
N TYR A 269 -0.88 4.96 -13.37
CA TYR A 269 0.55 4.80 -13.59
C TYR A 269 0.89 3.79 -14.68
N SER A 270 0.19 2.66 -14.73
CA SER A 270 0.47 1.59 -15.69
C SER A 270 0.13 1.98 -17.13
N TRP A 271 -0.84 2.88 -17.32
CA TRP A 271 -1.28 3.34 -18.63
C TRP A 271 -0.69 4.69 -19.04
N ASN A 272 -0.31 5.51 -18.05
CA ASN A 272 0.22 6.86 -18.24
C ASN A 272 1.45 7.03 -17.34
N LEU A 273 2.56 6.38 -17.67
CA LEU A 273 3.79 6.39 -16.89
C LEU A 273 4.18 7.82 -16.49
N TRP A 274 4.18 8.09 -15.19
CA TRP A 274 4.41 9.42 -14.66
C TRP A 274 5.81 9.94 -14.98
N GLN A 275 5.90 11.19 -15.36
CA GLN A 275 7.16 11.86 -15.66
C GLN A 275 7.66 12.70 -14.47
N SER A 276 6.79 12.96 -13.50
CA SER A 276 7.11 13.78 -12.31
C SER A 276 6.30 13.33 -11.09
N GLU A 277 6.74 13.70 -9.90
CA GLU A 277 5.98 13.53 -8.65
C GLU A 277 4.63 14.26 -8.69
N LYS A 278 4.53 15.33 -9.50
CA LYS A 278 3.27 16.06 -9.67
C LYS A 278 2.19 15.21 -10.32
N ASP A 279 2.55 14.31 -11.24
CA ASP A 279 1.59 13.42 -11.89
C ASP A 279 1.00 12.43 -10.86
N GLY A 280 1.84 11.91 -9.95
CA GLY A 280 1.40 11.08 -8.84
C GLY A 280 0.48 11.83 -7.86
N GLN A 281 0.79 13.08 -7.56
CA GLN A 281 -0.06 13.93 -6.73
C GLN A 281 -1.42 14.17 -7.39
N GLN A 282 -1.45 14.46 -8.68
CA GLN A 282 -2.69 14.67 -9.43
C GLN A 282 -3.52 13.38 -9.46
N SER A 283 -2.89 12.24 -9.75
CA SER A 283 -3.56 10.94 -9.73
C SER A 283 -4.17 10.62 -8.36
N TRP A 284 -3.47 10.96 -7.26
CA TRP A 284 -4.01 10.82 -5.91
C TRP A 284 -5.24 11.72 -5.69
N GLU A 285 -5.17 12.98 -6.08
CA GLU A 285 -6.27 13.94 -5.90
C GLU A 285 -7.51 13.51 -6.70
N ASP A 286 -7.32 13.09 -7.94
CA ASP A 286 -8.41 12.66 -8.83
C ASP A 286 -9.05 11.36 -8.38
N SER A 287 -8.29 10.45 -7.76
CA SER A 287 -8.77 9.13 -7.37
C SER A 287 -10.07 9.18 -6.54
N PHE A 288 -10.22 10.18 -5.67
CA PHE A 288 -11.36 10.26 -4.75
C PHE A 288 -12.71 10.45 -5.42
N SER A 289 -12.77 11.18 -6.53
CA SER A 289 -14.01 11.32 -7.30
C SER A 289 -14.34 10.04 -8.07
N TYR A 290 -13.32 9.36 -8.57
CA TYR A 290 -13.51 8.11 -9.30
C TYR A 290 -13.90 6.94 -8.40
N ILE A 291 -13.28 6.79 -7.23
CA ILE A 291 -13.60 5.68 -6.31
C ILE A 291 -14.93 5.90 -5.59
N ASP A 292 -15.34 7.15 -5.37
CA ASP A 292 -16.58 7.48 -4.66
C ASP A 292 -17.81 7.45 -5.58
N HIS A 293 -17.73 8.01 -6.79
CA HIS A 293 -18.90 8.11 -7.68
C HIS A 293 -18.57 8.03 -9.17
N ASN A 294 -17.42 7.50 -9.51
CA ASN A 294 -16.99 7.22 -10.89
C ASN A 294 -17.13 8.42 -11.85
N SER A 295 -16.67 9.58 -11.43
CA SER A 295 -16.75 10.83 -12.20
C SER A 295 -15.43 11.62 -12.12
N PRO A 296 -15.02 12.32 -13.18
CA PRO A 296 -13.91 13.27 -13.13
C PRO A 296 -14.26 14.55 -12.35
N ILE A 297 -15.55 14.78 -12.06
CA ILE A 297 -16.01 15.97 -11.35
C ILE A 297 -16.20 15.63 -9.88
N ALA A 298 -15.35 16.20 -9.02
CA ALA A 298 -15.42 15.97 -7.58
C ALA A 298 -16.74 16.49 -6.99
N SER A 299 -17.42 15.62 -6.22
CA SER A 299 -18.61 15.94 -5.43
C SER A 299 -18.22 16.61 -4.10
N LYS A 300 -19.21 17.10 -3.36
CA LYS A 300 -19.01 17.57 -1.99
C LYS A 300 -18.53 16.45 -1.07
N GLY A 301 -19.05 15.23 -1.26
CA GLY A 301 -18.66 14.04 -0.53
C GLY A 301 -17.22 13.62 -0.84
N SER A 302 -16.89 13.43 -2.12
CA SER A 302 -15.54 12.98 -2.50
C SER A 302 -14.44 13.97 -2.10
N ARG A 303 -14.72 15.29 -2.13
CA ARG A 303 -13.80 16.30 -1.59
C ARG A 303 -13.61 16.13 -0.08
N GLY A 304 -14.70 15.89 0.66
CA GLY A 304 -14.61 15.62 2.10
C GLY A 304 -13.78 14.37 2.40
N LEU A 305 -13.99 13.29 1.66
CA LEU A 305 -13.19 12.06 1.80
C LEU A 305 -11.70 12.33 1.53
N ARG A 306 -11.38 13.07 0.47
CA ARG A 306 -10.00 13.45 0.14
C ARG A 306 -9.34 14.28 1.25
N ASP A 307 -10.03 15.27 1.78
CA ASP A 307 -9.51 16.15 2.83
C ASP A 307 -9.23 15.38 4.13
N LEU A 308 -10.06 14.38 4.46
CA LEU A 308 -9.78 13.47 5.58
C LEU A 308 -8.62 12.52 5.25
N ALA A 309 -8.61 11.95 4.04
CA ALA A 309 -7.59 11.00 3.60
C ALA A 309 -6.19 11.62 3.62
N MET A 310 -6.05 12.91 3.33
CA MET A 310 -4.78 13.64 3.43
C MET A 310 -4.16 13.54 4.83
N ASN A 311 -4.97 13.34 5.87
CA ASN A 311 -4.54 13.19 7.26
C ASN A 311 -4.66 11.73 7.75
N MET A 312 -4.79 10.78 6.84
CA MET A 312 -4.68 9.36 7.12
C MET A 312 -3.26 8.89 6.85
N ARG A 313 -2.98 7.60 7.19
CA ARG A 313 -1.63 7.07 7.07
C ARG A 313 -1.22 6.86 5.62
N ILE A 314 0.05 7.07 5.36
CA ILE A 314 0.78 6.57 4.19
C ILE A 314 1.99 5.77 4.68
N LEU A 315 2.32 4.69 4.01
CA LEU A 315 3.56 3.97 4.27
C LEU A 315 4.72 4.71 3.61
N ASN A 316 5.85 4.79 4.30
CA ASN A 316 7.04 5.45 3.79
C ASN A 316 7.90 4.44 3.01
N ASP A 317 8.40 4.83 1.85
CA ASP A 317 9.31 4.04 1.03
C ASP A 317 10.66 3.74 1.71
N GLY A 318 11.07 4.56 2.69
CA GLY A 318 12.24 4.36 3.54
C GLY A 318 11.98 3.55 4.81
N GLY A 319 10.73 3.19 5.08
CA GLY A 319 10.25 2.86 6.41
C GLY A 319 10.58 1.48 6.93
N ILE A 320 11.29 0.62 6.18
CA ILE A 320 11.51 -0.72 6.69
C ILE A 320 12.98 -1.08 6.73
N ASP A 321 13.69 -0.44 7.59
CA ASP A 321 14.98 -0.90 8.09
C ASP A 321 14.77 -2.02 9.11
N GLY A 322 14.13 -3.11 8.72
CA GLY A 322 13.85 -4.23 9.60
C GLY A 322 12.95 -3.93 10.80
N ALA A 323 12.49 -2.70 10.97
CA ALA A 323 11.72 -2.24 12.12
C ALA A 323 10.31 -1.77 11.80
N HIS A 324 9.85 -1.93 10.54
CA HIS A 324 8.51 -1.53 10.11
C HIS A 324 8.12 -0.12 10.57
N LYS A 325 9.06 0.81 10.46
CA LYS A 325 8.79 2.21 10.73
C LYS A 325 7.93 2.74 9.60
N ASP A 326 6.65 2.45 9.69
CA ASP A 326 5.66 3.19 8.95
C ASP A 326 5.82 4.66 9.34
N ALA A 327 6.38 5.46 8.49
CA ALA A 327 6.19 6.87 8.64
C ALA A 327 4.76 7.15 8.23
N GLU A 328 4.00 7.70 9.14
CA GLU A 328 2.84 8.44 8.73
C GLU A 328 3.33 9.56 7.85
N TYR A 329 2.68 9.74 6.72
CA TYR A 329 2.89 10.93 5.94
C TYR A 329 2.66 12.11 6.87
N ASP A 330 3.64 12.96 6.94
CA ASP A 330 3.58 14.26 7.59
C ASP A 330 2.61 15.15 6.84
N ALA A 331 1.47 14.61 6.56
CA ALA A 331 0.47 15.31 5.85
C ALA A 331 -0.07 16.41 6.68
N SER A 332 -0.13 17.35 6.10
CA SER A 332 -0.23 18.50 6.65
C SER A 332 -0.95 19.55 5.88
N THR A 333 -1.39 19.23 4.69
CA THR A 333 -2.12 20.17 3.86
C THR A 333 -3.52 19.63 3.64
N VAL A 334 -4.52 20.34 4.18
CA VAL A 334 -5.93 20.12 3.89
C VAL A 334 -6.36 21.11 2.82
N TRP A 335 -7.05 20.62 1.81
CA TRP A 335 -7.70 21.47 0.83
C TRP A 335 -8.89 22.19 1.49
N ILE A 336 -8.99 23.49 1.29
CA ILE A 336 -10.19 24.21 1.71
C ILE A 336 -11.33 23.75 0.82
N ASN A 337 -12.32 23.08 1.43
CA ASN A 337 -13.46 22.53 0.72
C ASN A 337 -14.45 23.65 0.40
N ASN A 338 -14.18 24.41 -0.64
CA ASN A 338 -15.11 25.38 -1.18
C ASN A 338 -16.16 24.68 -2.06
N GLU A 339 -17.38 25.16 -2.02
CA GLU A 339 -18.44 24.70 -2.94
C GLU A 339 -18.14 25.09 -4.40
N SER A 340 -17.32 26.11 -4.62
CA SER A 340 -16.76 26.43 -5.93
C SER A 340 -15.63 25.44 -6.29
N VAL A 341 -15.53 25.11 -7.55
CA VAL A 341 -14.60 24.11 -8.13
C VAL A 341 -13.11 24.53 -8.01
N ASP A 342 -12.83 25.63 -7.33
CA ASP A 342 -11.47 26.13 -7.17
C ASP A 342 -10.78 25.51 -5.96
N TYR A 343 -9.89 24.56 -6.24
CA TYR A 343 -9.07 23.85 -5.25
C TYR A 343 -7.77 24.60 -4.87
N THR A 344 -7.68 25.88 -5.11
CA THR A 344 -6.45 26.64 -4.87
C THR A 344 -6.16 26.93 -3.40
N GLY A 345 -7.18 26.87 -2.53
CA GLY A 345 -7.00 27.07 -1.10
C GLY A 345 -6.45 25.85 -0.40
N LYS A 346 -5.18 25.88 -0.02
CA LYS A 346 -4.53 24.87 0.84
C LYS A 346 -4.35 25.42 2.24
N LEU A 347 -4.65 24.60 3.25
CA LEU A 347 -4.39 24.92 4.65
C LEU A 347 -3.21 24.07 5.13
N ASP A 348 -2.14 24.70 5.55
CA ASP A 348 -0.97 24.04 6.12
C ASP A 348 -1.29 23.50 7.52
N VAL A 349 -1.85 22.30 7.57
CA VAL A 349 -2.20 21.63 8.83
C VAL A 349 -0.97 21.35 9.67
N LYS A 350 0.11 20.88 9.06
CA LYS A 350 1.34 20.52 9.78
C LYS A 350 1.98 21.74 10.43
N GLY A 351 2.22 22.80 9.67
CA GLY A 351 2.84 24.02 10.19
C GLY A 351 2.01 24.61 11.32
N VAL A 352 0.71 24.84 11.08
CA VAL A 352 -0.23 25.41 12.06
C VAL A 352 -0.28 24.60 13.35
N LEU A 353 -0.46 23.27 13.25
CA LEU A 353 -0.62 22.44 14.45
C LEU A 353 0.71 22.18 15.16
N THR A 354 1.84 22.12 14.46
CA THR A 354 3.16 22.00 15.08
C THR A 354 3.51 23.24 15.88
N GLU A 355 3.26 24.43 15.34
CA GLU A 355 3.47 25.70 16.07
C GLU A 355 2.59 25.77 17.30
N LEU A 356 1.27 25.53 17.14
CA LEU A 356 0.36 25.55 18.27
C LEU A 356 0.75 24.53 19.34
N LYS A 357 1.05 23.30 18.94
CA LYS A 357 1.45 22.25 19.88
C LYS A 357 2.68 22.64 20.69
N GLY A 358 3.69 23.25 20.07
CA GLY A 358 4.88 23.77 20.77
C GLY A 358 4.52 24.82 21.83
N LYS A 359 3.59 25.76 21.54
CA LYS A 359 3.10 26.76 22.49
C LYS A 359 2.26 26.14 23.62
N LEU A 360 1.43 25.14 23.32
CA LEU A 360 0.64 24.38 24.32
C LEU A 360 1.55 23.62 25.29
N ASP A 361 2.53 22.89 24.78
CA ASP A 361 3.48 22.11 25.59
C ASP A 361 4.34 23.04 26.47
N GLY A 362 4.71 24.22 25.97
CA GLY A 362 5.42 25.24 26.70
C GLY A 362 4.56 26.06 27.66
N GLY A 363 3.24 25.92 27.63
CA GLY A 363 2.31 26.69 28.46
C GLY A 363 2.25 28.20 28.09
N THR A 364 2.64 28.57 26.87
CA THR A 364 2.73 29.95 26.38
C THR A 364 1.65 30.32 25.36
N ALA A 365 0.73 29.40 25.07
CA ALA A 365 -0.34 29.64 24.11
C ALA A 365 -1.29 30.75 24.59
N THR A 366 -1.65 31.64 23.67
CA THR A 366 -2.58 32.76 23.88
C THR A 366 -3.86 32.56 23.07
N ALA A 367 -4.89 33.37 23.34
CA ALA A 367 -6.16 33.29 22.61
C ALA A 367 -5.99 33.50 21.09
N ALA A 368 -4.98 34.27 20.66
CA ALA A 368 -4.69 34.53 19.25
C ALA A 368 -4.16 33.28 18.54
N ASP A 369 -3.38 32.45 19.23
CA ASP A 369 -2.71 31.27 18.65
C ASP A 369 -3.72 30.18 18.21
N PHE A 370 -4.93 30.19 18.76
CA PHE A 370 -5.96 29.20 18.43
C PHE A 370 -6.68 29.46 17.10
N SER A 371 -6.55 30.65 16.51
CA SER A 371 -7.38 31.05 15.36
C SER A 371 -7.18 30.14 14.14
N GLN A 372 -5.93 29.87 13.76
CA GLN A 372 -5.61 29.02 12.62
C GLN A 372 -5.93 27.54 12.91
N ALA A 373 -5.63 27.06 14.11
CA ALA A 373 -5.95 25.71 14.51
C ALA A 373 -7.46 25.44 14.51
N LEU A 374 -8.26 26.43 14.95
CA LEU A 374 -9.72 26.34 14.86
C LEU A 374 -10.18 26.18 13.41
N THR A 375 -9.54 26.90 12.47
CA THR A 375 -9.81 26.74 11.04
C THR A 375 -9.47 25.31 10.57
N VAL A 376 -8.33 24.75 10.99
CA VAL A 376 -7.96 23.37 10.68
C VAL A 376 -9.05 22.39 11.14
N TYR A 377 -9.40 22.40 12.43
CA TYR A 377 -10.34 21.43 12.98
C TYR A 377 -11.77 21.62 12.45
N THR A 378 -12.20 22.86 12.22
CA THR A 378 -13.50 23.15 11.59
C THR A 378 -13.54 22.64 10.14
N THR A 379 -12.44 22.74 9.41
CA THR A 379 -12.36 22.22 8.03
C THR A 379 -12.42 20.71 8.01
N LEU A 380 -11.68 20.02 8.87
CA LEU A 380 -11.74 18.56 9.00
C LEU A 380 -13.13 18.06 9.47
N GLN A 381 -13.76 18.77 10.44
CA GLN A 381 -15.11 18.45 10.86
C GLN A 381 -16.12 18.58 9.71
N ARG A 382 -16.01 19.66 8.94
CA ARG A 382 -16.86 19.88 7.77
C ARG A 382 -16.62 18.79 6.71
N ALA A 383 -15.39 18.35 6.52
CA ALA A 383 -15.05 17.27 5.60
C ALA A 383 -15.74 15.95 5.99
N ALA A 384 -15.68 15.56 7.27
CA ALA A 384 -16.37 14.39 7.80
C ALA A 384 -17.90 14.49 7.62
N LYS A 385 -18.50 15.62 7.98
CA LYS A 385 -19.93 15.87 7.80
C LYS A 385 -20.36 15.85 6.33
N ASN A 386 -19.55 16.42 5.44
CA ASN A 386 -19.84 16.43 4.01
C ASN A 386 -19.83 15.03 3.42
N TYR A 387 -18.84 14.21 3.80
CA TYR A 387 -18.78 12.83 3.31
C TYR A 387 -19.92 11.99 3.88
N ARG A 388 -20.20 12.07 5.18
CA ARG A 388 -21.34 11.38 5.81
C ARG A 388 -22.68 11.71 5.16
N ALA A 389 -22.90 12.98 4.82
CA ALA A 389 -24.15 13.43 4.21
C ALA A 389 -24.29 13.07 2.72
N ASN A 390 -23.18 12.86 2.03
CA ASN A 390 -23.17 12.72 0.58
C ASN A 390 -22.14 11.66 0.11
N PRO A 391 -22.15 10.42 0.64
CA PRO A 391 -21.28 9.37 0.12
C PRO A 391 -21.78 8.98 -1.28
N GLY A 392 -20.87 8.90 -2.24
CA GLY A 392 -21.22 8.46 -3.59
C GLY A 392 -21.25 6.94 -3.73
N ASP A 393 -20.43 6.24 -2.92
CA ASP A 393 -20.42 4.78 -2.82
C ASP A 393 -20.76 4.36 -1.38
N LYS A 394 -21.90 3.66 -1.25
CA LYS A 394 -22.35 3.17 0.07
C LYS A 394 -21.41 2.12 0.63
N ASN A 395 -20.85 1.24 -0.17
CA ASN A 395 -19.93 0.20 0.31
C ASN A 395 -18.64 0.82 0.85
N MET A 396 -18.12 1.84 0.17
CA MET A 396 -16.99 2.62 0.66
C MET A 396 -17.33 3.25 2.01
N PHE A 397 -18.48 3.92 2.12
CA PHE A 397 -18.89 4.55 3.37
C PHE A 397 -19.02 3.53 4.51
N ASP A 398 -19.69 2.41 4.26
CA ASP A 398 -19.91 1.37 5.28
C ASP A 398 -18.58 0.79 5.80
N GLN A 399 -17.58 0.61 4.93
CA GLN A 399 -16.26 0.10 5.33
C GLN A 399 -15.42 1.09 6.14
N ILE A 400 -15.60 2.39 5.93
CA ILE A 400 -14.79 3.43 6.60
C ILE A 400 -15.58 4.25 7.63
N GLU A 401 -16.84 3.90 7.86
CA GLU A 401 -17.72 4.61 8.82
C GLU A 401 -17.08 4.79 10.20
N PRO A 402 -16.39 3.80 10.82
CA PRO A 402 -15.74 3.99 12.10
C PRO A 402 -14.68 5.11 12.10
N TRP A 403 -13.98 5.33 10.99
CA TRP A 403 -13.03 6.44 10.85
C TRP A 403 -13.74 7.78 10.65
N ILE A 404 -14.87 7.81 9.94
CA ILE A 404 -15.67 9.02 9.78
C ILE A 404 -16.24 9.46 11.12
N SER A 405 -16.76 8.53 11.92
CA SER A 405 -17.24 8.79 13.27
C SER A 405 -16.12 9.22 14.23
N TYR A 406 -14.94 8.61 14.11
CA TYR A 406 -13.75 9.06 14.81
C TYR A 406 -13.40 10.52 14.49
N TRP A 407 -13.40 10.91 13.20
CA TRP A 407 -13.13 12.28 12.80
C TRP A 407 -14.16 13.29 13.31
N ASP A 408 -15.45 12.92 13.30
CA ASP A 408 -16.50 13.75 13.86
C ASP A 408 -16.24 14.07 15.35
N ASP A 409 -15.96 13.05 16.16
CA ASP A 409 -15.75 13.22 17.60
C ASP A 409 -14.38 13.85 17.94
N LEU A 410 -13.31 13.48 17.23
CA LEU A 410 -11.99 14.06 17.43
C LEU A 410 -12.00 15.57 17.14
N THR A 411 -12.61 15.98 16.03
CA THR A 411 -12.63 17.40 15.64
C THR A 411 -13.55 18.21 16.53
N ALA A 412 -14.70 17.63 16.97
CA ALA A 412 -15.55 18.26 17.95
C ALA A 412 -14.81 18.51 19.27
N SER A 413 -14.09 17.49 19.75
CA SER A 413 -13.30 17.64 20.99
C SER A 413 -12.22 18.72 20.88
N ALA A 414 -11.54 18.81 19.72
CA ALA A 414 -10.52 19.83 19.49
C ALA A 414 -11.10 21.25 19.53
N ILE A 415 -12.25 21.46 18.88
CA ILE A 415 -12.95 22.76 18.84
C ILE A 415 -13.39 23.15 20.25
N ASP A 416 -13.95 22.22 21.02
CA ASP A 416 -14.39 22.47 22.38
C ASP A 416 -13.20 22.70 23.33
N TYR A 417 -12.09 21.97 23.21
CA TYR A 417 -10.88 22.27 24.00
C TYR A 417 -10.32 23.66 23.70
N ILE A 418 -10.29 24.06 22.42
CA ILE A 418 -9.89 25.44 22.03
C ILE A 418 -10.83 26.46 22.66
N THR A 419 -12.14 26.19 22.64
CA THR A 419 -13.17 27.07 23.23
C THR A 419 -12.97 27.18 24.73
N ALA A 420 -12.82 26.07 25.44
CA ALA A 420 -12.55 26.06 26.87
C ALA A 420 -11.29 26.81 27.25
N ALA A 421 -10.19 26.61 26.48
CA ALA A 421 -8.95 27.34 26.71
C ALA A 421 -9.12 28.88 26.51
N LYS A 422 -9.85 29.30 25.49
CA LYS A 422 -10.13 30.74 25.25
C LYS A 422 -11.00 31.34 26.37
N GLN A 423 -12.02 30.64 26.83
CA GLN A 423 -12.88 31.06 27.95
C GLN A 423 -12.04 31.21 29.22
N ALA A 424 -11.21 30.22 29.55
CA ALA A 424 -10.34 30.26 30.72
C ALA A 424 -9.34 31.42 30.67
N LEU A 425 -8.72 31.67 29.52
CA LEU A 425 -7.80 32.81 29.30
C LEU A 425 -8.52 34.17 29.41
N ALA A 426 -9.82 34.22 29.13
CA ALA A 426 -10.66 35.41 29.32
C ALA A 426 -11.18 35.57 30.79
N GLY A 427 -10.84 34.63 31.68
CA GLY A 427 -11.28 34.67 33.09
C GLY A 427 -12.62 34.00 33.38
N ASP A 428 -13.31 33.47 32.37
CA ASP A 428 -14.57 32.74 32.53
C ASP A 428 -14.31 31.25 32.83
N THR A 429 -13.83 30.98 34.05
CA THR A 429 -13.41 29.63 34.44
C THR A 429 -14.57 28.66 34.62
N GLU A 430 -15.77 29.12 35.00
CA GLU A 430 -16.92 28.22 35.20
C GLU A 430 -17.45 27.68 33.86
N THR A 431 -17.63 28.55 32.86
CA THR A 431 -17.99 28.11 31.50
C THR A 431 -16.90 27.26 30.89
N ALA A 432 -15.62 27.62 31.11
CA ALA A 432 -14.49 26.85 30.64
C ALA A 432 -14.46 25.40 31.15
N LYS A 433 -14.78 25.17 32.44
CA LYS A 433 -14.88 23.81 33.02
C LYS A 433 -15.99 22.99 32.38
N ALA A 434 -17.15 23.57 32.15
CA ALA A 434 -18.27 22.89 31.50
C ALA A 434 -17.92 22.51 30.06
N THR A 435 -17.35 23.44 29.30
CA THR A 435 -16.89 23.21 27.91
C THR A 435 -15.77 22.16 27.86
N TYR A 436 -14.82 22.21 28.79
CA TYR A 436 -13.75 21.21 28.89
C TYR A 436 -14.32 19.78 29.13
N ALA A 437 -15.32 19.65 30.01
CA ALA A 437 -15.96 18.35 30.27
C ALA A 437 -16.62 17.78 29.00
N THR A 438 -17.27 18.63 28.20
CA THR A 438 -17.83 18.25 26.90
C THR A 438 -16.75 17.79 25.94
N ALA A 439 -15.67 18.57 25.81
CA ALA A 439 -14.52 18.23 24.96
C ALA A 439 -13.91 16.88 25.33
N LYS A 440 -13.73 16.65 26.63
CA LYS A 440 -13.17 15.39 27.15
C LYS A 440 -14.06 14.18 26.86
N ALA A 441 -15.36 14.34 26.97
CA ALA A 441 -16.32 13.28 26.62
C ALA A 441 -16.26 12.96 25.12
N ALA A 442 -16.22 13.96 24.26
CA ALA A 442 -16.07 13.78 22.81
C ALA A 442 -14.73 13.10 22.45
N PHE A 443 -13.62 13.52 23.10
CA PHE A 443 -12.32 12.88 22.88
C PHE A 443 -12.32 11.40 23.29
N ALA A 444 -12.91 11.07 24.44
CA ALA A 444 -13.06 9.69 24.88
C ALA A 444 -13.94 8.88 23.91
N LYS A 445 -15.02 9.48 23.42
CA LYS A 445 -15.93 8.86 22.45
C LYS A 445 -15.22 8.56 21.13
N SER A 446 -14.27 9.39 20.69
CA SER A 446 -13.51 9.13 19.46
C SER A 446 -12.79 7.78 19.47
N ASP A 447 -12.42 7.24 20.63
CA ASP A 447 -11.77 5.94 20.77
C ASP A 447 -12.74 4.75 20.90
N THR A 448 -14.04 5.00 20.90
CA THR A 448 -15.07 3.93 20.94
C THR A 448 -15.45 3.40 19.57
N HIS A 449 -15.11 4.10 18.51
CA HIS A 449 -15.33 3.65 17.14
C HIS A 449 -14.31 2.60 16.77
N THR A 450 -14.72 1.33 16.72
CA THR A 450 -13.83 0.19 16.57
C THR A 450 -14.11 -0.61 15.31
N ILE A 451 -13.08 -1.31 14.85
CA ILE A 451 -13.17 -2.30 13.79
C ILE A 451 -12.33 -3.53 14.15
N ALA A 452 -12.76 -4.69 13.70
CA ALA A 452 -12.00 -5.92 13.90
C ALA A 452 -10.69 -5.91 13.10
N ASP A 453 -9.60 -6.31 13.74
CA ASP A 453 -8.33 -6.57 13.06
C ASP A 453 -8.31 -7.99 12.46
N TYR A 454 -7.19 -8.35 11.83
CA TYR A 454 -6.96 -9.68 11.29
C TYR A 454 -7.23 -10.82 12.30
N TYR A 455 -6.95 -10.59 13.58
CA TYR A 455 -7.20 -11.58 14.65
C TYR A 455 -8.59 -11.45 15.28
N GLN A 456 -9.52 -10.77 14.63
CA GLN A 456 -10.88 -10.51 15.11
C GLN A 456 -10.94 -9.74 16.44
N ARG A 457 -9.89 -8.96 16.75
CA ARG A 457 -9.87 -8.10 17.93
C ARG A 457 -10.37 -6.71 17.55
N ASN A 458 -11.37 -6.22 18.27
CA ASN A 458 -11.85 -4.86 18.08
C ASN A 458 -10.81 -3.84 18.54
N LYS A 459 -10.41 -2.97 17.64
CA LYS A 459 -9.45 -1.89 17.88
C LYS A 459 -10.02 -0.55 17.44
N PRO A 460 -9.70 0.54 18.14
CA PRO A 460 -10.14 1.87 17.73
C PRO A 460 -9.67 2.22 16.32
N ALA A 461 -10.59 2.74 15.52
CA ALA A 461 -10.27 3.37 14.25
C ALA A 461 -9.63 4.74 14.50
N ARG A 462 -8.48 5.02 13.92
CA ARG A 462 -7.75 6.28 14.14
C ARG A 462 -7.14 6.83 12.86
N GLY A 463 -6.99 8.15 12.81
CA GLY A 463 -6.27 8.91 11.79
C GLY A 463 -5.64 10.16 12.40
N GLY A 464 -4.86 10.93 11.63
CA GLY A 464 -4.20 12.14 12.08
C GLY A 464 -3.18 11.94 13.20
N LEU A 465 -2.49 10.81 13.19
CA LEU A 465 -1.69 10.34 14.33
C LEU A 465 -0.36 11.10 14.50
N VAL A 466 0.15 11.73 13.44
CA VAL A 466 1.42 12.47 13.48
C VAL A 466 1.27 13.80 14.20
N ILE A 467 0.28 14.60 13.84
CA ILE A 467 0.12 15.95 14.38
C ILE A 467 -1.30 16.29 14.82
N VAL A 468 -2.35 15.85 14.12
CA VAL A 468 -3.73 16.26 14.42
C VAL A 468 -4.15 15.78 15.80
N ARG A 469 -4.11 14.46 16.05
CA ARG A 469 -4.46 13.88 17.34
C ARG A 469 -3.48 14.27 18.46
N PRO A 470 -2.14 14.28 18.27
CA PRO A 470 -1.22 14.76 19.30
C PRO A 470 -1.46 16.21 19.73
N THR A 471 -1.89 17.07 18.81
CA THR A 471 -2.27 18.44 19.16
C THR A 471 -3.58 18.47 19.99
N VAL A 472 -4.56 17.61 19.70
CA VAL A 472 -5.77 17.48 20.55
C VAL A 472 -5.39 17.04 21.97
N GLN A 473 -4.44 16.14 22.13
CA GLN A 473 -3.92 15.73 23.45
C GLN A 473 -3.20 16.87 24.19
N ALA A 474 -2.47 17.70 23.45
CA ALA A 474 -1.86 18.91 24.03
C ALA A 474 -2.92 19.97 24.41
N LEU A 475 -3.97 20.13 23.60
CA LEU A 475 -5.13 20.97 23.91
C LEU A 475 -5.88 20.50 25.17
N ASP A 476 -6.12 19.17 25.31
CA ASP A 476 -6.69 18.60 26.54
C ASP A 476 -5.87 19.01 27.78
N SER A 477 -4.56 18.78 27.72
CA SER A 477 -3.66 19.09 28.84
C SER A 477 -3.64 20.59 29.18
N PHE A 478 -3.62 21.45 28.16
CA PHE A 478 -3.61 22.89 28.34
C PHE A 478 -4.95 23.42 28.87
N ALA A 479 -6.07 23.00 28.28
CA ALA A 479 -7.41 23.40 28.71
C ALA A 479 -7.74 22.91 30.12
N ALA A 480 -7.33 21.70 30.49
CA ALA A 480 -7.46 21.18 31.83
C ALA A 480 -6.76 22.05 32.87
N LYS A 481 -5.55 22.47 32.60
CA LYS A 481 -4.75 23.31 33.47
C LYS A 481 -5.35 24.73 33.59
N THR A 482 -5.67 25.35 32.46
CA THR A 482 -6.14 26.75 32.44
C THR A 482 -7.56 26.91 33.00
N SER A 483 -8.45 25.94 32.81
CA SER A 483 -9.80 25.95 33.38
C SER A 483 -9.83 25.54 34.85
N GLY A 484 -8.73 25.10 35.44
CA GLY A 484 -8.70 24.60 36.82
C GLY A 484 -9.43 23.25 36.98
N SER A 485 -9.65 22.50 35.90
CA SER A 485 -10.33 21.21 35.90
C SER A 485 -9.45 20.06 36.40
N VAL A 486 -8.15 20.27 36.57
CA VAL A 486 -7.18 19.32 37.13
C VAL A 486 -6.45 19.97 38.30
N THR A 487 -6.46 19.32 39.46
CA THR A 487 -5.66 19.77 40.60
C THR A 487 -4.17 19.63 40.31
N PRO A 488 -3.28 20.49 40.88
CA PRO A 488 -1.84 20.42 40.66
C PRO A 488 -1.20 19.05 40.91
N ASP A 489 -1.74 18.24 41.81
CA ASP A 489 -1.26 16.89 42.11
C ASP A 489 -1.58 15.86 41.03
N ALA A 490 -2.66 16.04 40.26
CA ALA A 490 -2.97 15.17 39.12
C ALA A 490 -2.03 15.38 37.91
N LEU A 491 -1.29 16.49 37.89
CA LEU A 491 -0.26 16.79 36.87
C LEU A 491 1.09 16.10 37.16
N ARG A 492 1.29 15.53 38.34
CA ARG A 492 2.39 14.61 38.56
C ARG A 492 2.10 13.36 37.74
N ARG A 493 2.70 13.27 36.55
CA ARG A 493 2.69 12.02 35.78
C ARG A 493 2.92 10.86 36.75
N PRO A 494 2.08 9.81 36.77
CA PRO A 494 2.53 8.56 37.33
C PRO A 494 3.83 8.27 36.58
N ARG A 495 4.94 8.17 37.30
CA ARG A 495 6.16 7.58 36.74
C ARG A 495 5.65 6.36 36.02
N SER A 496 5.74 6.36 34.70
CA SER A 496 5.39 5.21 33.90
C SER A 496 5.94 4.02 34.65
N ALA A 497 5.06 3.20 35.22
CA ALA A 497 5.42 1.85 35.47
C ALA A 497 5.94 1.41 34.10
N ARG A 498 7.24 1.32 33.96
CA ARG A 498 7.84 0.52 32.93
C ARG A 498 7.25 -0.86 33.21
N THR A 499 6.10 -1.13 32.64
CA THR A 499 5.71 -2.49 32.37
C THR A 499 6.84 -2.97 31.51
N ALA A 500 7.80 -3.62 32.18
CA ALA A 500 8.80 -4.40 31.52
C ALA A 500 8.00 -5.29 30.56
N TRP A 501 8.07 -4.96 29.29
CA TRP A 501 7.60 -5.85 28.24
C TRP A 501 8.41 -7.13 28.41
N VAL A 502 7.80 -8.12 29.03
CA VAL A 502 8.34 -9.48 29.11
C VAL A 502 7.96 -10.11 27.79
N PRO A 503 8.93 -10.40 26.90
CA PRO A 503 8.65 -11.13 25.68
C PRO A 503 8.27 -12.55 26.09
N ARG A 504 7.01 -12.87 26.09
CA ARG A 504 6.58 -14.27 26.13
C ARG A 504 6.72 -14.84 24.73
N HIS A 505 7.62 -15.82 24.66
CA HIS A 505 7.93 -16.69 23.53
C HIS A 505 8.75 -16.06 22.40
N GLY A 506 10.06 -15.93 22.68
CA GLY A 506 11.06 -15.98 21.65
C GLY A 506 11.12 -17.38 21.06
N MET A 507 10.89 -17.49 19.77
CA MET A 507 11.49 -18.58 19.01
C MET A 507 13.01 -18.44 19.13
N ARG A 508 13.62 -19.29 19.94
CA ARG A 508 15.06 -19.51 19.91
C ARG A 508 15.37 -20.25 18.61
N THR A 509 15.80 -19.53 17.61
CA THR A 509 16.62 -20.12 16.55
C THR A 509 17.99 -20.38 17.17
N SER A 510 18.19 -21.60 17.67
CA SER A 510 19.51 -22.09 18.03
C SER A 510 20.26 -22.44 16.75
N ILE A 511 20.99 -21.48 16.22
CA ILE A 511 22.08 -21.78 15.29
C ILE A 511 23.19 -22.44 16.12
N ARG A 512 23.24 -23.76 16.10
CA ARG A 512 24.41 -24.51 16.58
C ARG A 512 25.53 -24.27 15.57
N ARG A 513 26.51 -23.48 15.99
CA ARG A 513 27.85 -23.53 15.38
C ARG A 513 28.48 -24.88 15.70
N PRO A 514 29.12 -25.57 14.77
CA PRO A 514 29.92 -26.75 15.09
C PRO A 514 31.13 -26.32 15.92
N SER A 515 31.32 -26.98 17.05
CA SER A 515 32.50 -26.88 17.90
C SER A 515 33.67 -27.54 17.20
N SER A 516 34.63 -26.77 16.71
CA SER A 516 35.97 -27.25 16.46
C SER A 516 36.83 -26.97 17.68
N THR A 517 37.16 -28.02 18.40
CA THR A 517 38.17 -28.08 19.44
C THR A 517 39.52 -27.82 18.78
N VAL A 518 40.18 -26.73 19.12
CA VAL A 518 41.61 -26.53 18.87
C VAL A 518 42.29 -26.24 20.19
N THR A 519 43.23 -27.10 20.48
CA THR A 519 44.10 -27.18 21.62
C THR A 519 45.00 -25.94 21.71
N THR A 520 45.09 -25.36 22.90
CA THR A 520 45.99 -24.27 23.24
C THR A 520 47.46 -24.69 23.23
N ALA A 521 48.30 -23.96 22.50
CA ALA A 521 49.74 -23.85 22.75
C ALA A 521 50.08 -22.38 23.03
N ARG A 522 50.63 -22.13 24.21
CA ARG A 522 51.22 -20.84 24.61
C ARG A 522 52.50 -20.61 23.83
N SER A 523 52.73 -19.42 23.30
CA SER A 523 54.05 -18.82 23.17
C SER A 523 53.98 -17.29 23.17
N SER A 524 54.85 -16.75 23.93
CA SER A 524 55.18 -15.38 24.29
C SER A 524 55.48 -14.42 23.12
N GLY A 525 55.03 -13.17 23.28
CA GLY A 525 55.82 -11.94 23.07
C GLY A 525 56.15 -11.51 21.66
N CYS A 526 55.60 -10.38 21.29
CA CYS A 526 56.28 -9.20 20.73
C CYS A 526 55.27 -8.28 20.02
N SER A 527 55.21 -7.04 20.50
CA SER A 527 54.54 -5.94 19.78
C SER A 527 55.39 -5.49 18.61
N PRO A 528 54.79 -5.12 17.47
CA PRO A 528 55.43 -4.23 16.52
C PRO A 528 54.76 -2.84 16.43
N PRO A 529 55.48 -1.85 15.89
CA PRO A 529 55.19 -0.44 16.09
C PRO A 529 54.16 0.13 15.10
N ALA A 530 53.62 1.29 15.47
CA ALA A 530 52.67 2.09 14.72
C ALA A 530 53.25 2.51 13.35
N ALA A 531 52.51 2.21 12.28
CA ALA A 531 52.73 2.78 10.95
C ALA A 531 51.65 3.85 10.69
N THR A 532 52.10 5.10 10.62
CA THR A 532 51.37 6.26 10.12
C THR A 532 51.15 6.11 8.61
N VAL A 533 49.90 6.02 8.18
CA VAL A 533 49.54 6.14 6.74
C VAL A 533 48.96 7.52 6.50
N SER A 534 49.74 8.33 5.75
CA SER A 534 49.35 9.63 5.22
C SER A 534 48.31 9.49 4.11
N ARG A 535 47.22 10.28 4.21
CA ARG A 535 46.20 10.44 3.16
C ARG A 535 46.79 11.16 1.94
N PRO A 536 46.48 10.73 0.70
CA PRO A 536 46.75 11.55 -0.48
C PRO A 536 45.66 12.61 -0.67
N THR A 537 46.09 13.81 -0.96
CA THR A 537 45.29 14.99 -1.37
C THR A 537 44.70 14.77 -2.79
N PRO A 538 43.47 15.16 -3.07
CA PRO A 538 42.93 15.09 -4.42
C PRO A 538 43.46 16.24 -5.30
N PRO A 539 43.64 16.00 -6.62
CA PRO A 539 44.11 17.03 -7.55
C PRO A 539 43.01 18.05 -7.88
N SER A 540 43.45 19.29 -8.10
CA SER A 540 42.63 20.45 -8.51
C SER A 540 42.01 20.25 -9.90
N PRO A 541 40.80 20.73 -10.15
CA PRO A 541 40.19 20.65 -11.49
C PRO A 541 40.73 21.69 -12.45
N SER A 542 41.08 21.24 -13.66
CA SER A 542 41.43 22.09 -14.80
C SER A 542 40.19 22.78 -15.39
N PRO A 543 40.33 23.99 -15.97
CA PRO A 543 39.19 24.73 -16.50
C PRO A 543 38.71 24.20 -17.85
N THR A 544 37.42 23.90 -17.95
CA THR A 544 36.74 23.60 -19.20
C THR A 544 36.43 24.85 -20.01
N PRO A 545 36.54 24.81 -21.36
CA PRO A 545 36.23 25.97 -22.20
C PRO A 545 34.70 26.13 -22.36
N ARG A 546 34.26 27.39 -22.34
CA ARG A 546 32.87 27.81 -22.60
C ARG A 546 32.49 27.53 -24.06
N PRO A 547 31.27 27.00 -24.34
CA PRO A 547 30.75 27.00 -25.68
C PRO A 547 30.22 28.39 -26.10
N ALA A 548 30.45 28.74 -27.34
CA ALA A 548 30.08 30.00 -27.99
C ALA A 548 28.55 30.09 -28.21
N ARG A 549 27.99 31.28 -28.00
CA ARG A 549 26.61 31.64 -28.36
C ARG A 549 26.43 31.63 -29.88
N PRO A 550 25.33 31.12 -30.44
CA PRO A 550 24.97 31.40 -31.80
C PRO A 550 24.26 32.76 -31.92
N ARG A 551 24.63 33.51 -32.95
CA ARG A 551 24.05 34.78 -33.34
C ARG A 551 22.64 34.58 -33.91
N SER A 552 21.77 35.52 -33.56
CA SER A 552 20.45 35.74 -34.16
C SER A 552 20.58 36.17 -35.64
N SER A 553 19.77 35.53 -36.50
CA SER A 553 19.41 36.12 -37.80
C SER A 553 17.90 36.11 -37.92
N ALA A 554 17.38 37.32 -38.16
CA ALA A 554 15.98 37.60 -38.41
C ALA A 554 15.66 37.37 -39.90
N SER A 555 14.42 37.15 -40.15
CA SER A 555 13.52 37.37 -41.30
C SER A 555 12.82 36.07 -41.70
N SER A 556 11.57 36.00 -42.06
CA SER A 556 10.62 36.94 -42.61
C SER A 556 9.19 36.38 -42.53
N ARG A 557 8.26 37.27 -42.45
CA ARG A 557 6.80 37.06 -42.55
C ARG A 557 6.41 36.34 -43.85
N ARG A 558 5.45 35.39 -43.75
CA ARG A 558 4.39 35.24 -44.76
C ARG A 558 3.07 34.86 -44.13
N LYS A 559 2.09 35.73 -44.33
CA LYS A 559 0.66 35.54 -44.13
C LYS A 559 0.11 34.60 -45.23
N ARG A 560 -0.85 33.73 -44.91
CA ARG A 560 -1.99 33.29 -45.73
C ARG A 560 -3.00 32.73 -44.77
N ALA A 561 -4.08 33.34 -44.58
CA ALA A 561 -5.34 33.41 -45.31
C ALA A 561 -6.29 32.24 -44.97
N VAL A 562 -7.31 32.65 -44.29
CA VAL A 562 -8.56 31.97 -43.89
C VAL A 562 -9.29 31.40 -45.08
N THR A 563 -9.84 30.17 -44.96
CA THR A 563 -11.05 29.79 -45.69
C THR A 563 -11.98 29.03 -44.72
N ARG A 564 -13.11 29.62 -44.45
CA ARG A 564 -14.32 29.00 -43.88
C ARG A 564 -15.01 28.15 -44.96
N SER A 565 -15.49 26.99 -44.59
CA SER A 565 -16.67 26.44 -45.26
C SER A 565 -17.61 25.82 -44.21
N SER A 566 -18.78 26.35 -44.18
CA SER A 566 -20.00 25.89 -43.49
C SER A 566 -20.68 24.84 -44.32
N THR A 567 -21.35 23.89 -43.69
CA THR A 567 -22.60 23.18 -44.03
C THR A 567 -22.56 21.83 -43.30
N ALA A 568 -23.60 21.22 -42.78
CA ALA A 568 -25.01 21.49 -42.61
C ALA A 568 -25.54 20.49 -41.56
N ARG A 569 -26.58 20.87 -40.89
CA ARG A 569 -27.36 20.05 -39.95
C ARG A 569 -28.05 18.88 -40.67
N SER A 570 -28.13 17.71 -40.01
CA SER A 570 -29.31 16.87 -40.17
C SER A 570 -29.72 16.30 -38.79
N ASN A 571 -30.88 16.73 -38.35
CA ASN A 571 -31.68 16.14 -37.29
C ASN A 571 -32.21 14.78 -37.73
N THR A 572 -32.06 13.76 -36.91
CA THR A 572 -32.97 12.61 -36.97
C THR A 572 -33.44 12.29 -35.56
N ARG A 573 -34.68 12.68 -35.31
CA ARG A 573 -35.54 12.24 -34.20
C ARG A 573 -35.81 10.75 -34.38
N MET A 574 -35.60 9.95 -33.35
CA MET A 574 -36.19 8.62 -33.29
C MET A 574 -37.07 8.51 -32.04
N GLN A 575 -38.33 8.21 -32.34
CA GLN A 575 -39.48 8.12 -31.45
C GLN A 575 -39.35 6.93 -30.50
N MET A 576 -39.81 7.15 -29.27
CA MET A 576 -40.17 6.09 -28.33
C MET A 576 -41.41 5.32 -28.80
N ALA A 577 -41.33 4.00 -28.71
CA ALA A 577 -42.50 3.13 -28.75
C ALA A 577 -42.69 2.52 -27.35
N THR A 578 -43.85 2.78 -26.79
CA THR A 578 -44.37 2.23 -25.53
C THR A 578 -45.19 0.96 -25.76
N GLY A 579 -45.03 -0.02 -24.84
CA GLY A 579 -46.02 -0.96 -24.36
C GLY A 579 -45.93 -2.40 -24.87
N PRO A 580 -46.61 -3.38 -24.21
CA PRO A 580 -47.20 -3.34 -22.88
C PRO A 580 -46.80 -4.56 -22.00
N ARG A 581 -47.16 -4.46 -20.72
CA ARG A 581 -47.09 -5.52 -19.68
C ARG A 581 -47.99 -6.70 -20.05
N SER A 582 -47.53 -7.93 -19.69
CA SER A 582 -48.44 -8.95 -19.18
C SER A 582 -47.68 -9.88 -18.20
N ALA A 583 -48.40 -10.16 -17.12
CA ALA A 583 -48.03 -11.01 -16.00
C ALA A 583 -48.09 -12.50 -16.40
N THR A 584 -47.23 -13.25 -15.87
CA THR A 584 -47.42 -14.45 -15.00
C THR A 584 -46.09 -14.80 -14.36
#